data_13d427ebb47aaf70709a406555806e50
#
_entry.id   13d427ebb47aaf70709a406555806e50
#
_cell.length_a   1.000
_cell.length_b   1.000
_cell.length_c   1.000
_cell.angle_alpha   90.00
_cell.angle_beta   90.00
_cell.angle_gamma   90.00
#
_symmetry.space_group_name_H-M   'P 1'
#
loop_
_entity.id
_entity.type
_entity.pdbx_description
1 polymer ?
#
loop_
_entity_poly.entity_id
_entity_poly.type
_entity_poly.pdbx_seq_one_letter_code
_entity_poly.pdbx_strand_id
1 'polypeptide(L)'
;MALVNGLLQGTAAISTGGLASAMQIYYDKVFLERLQNSRKYNFLTVPKSIPKNSGEVVYFTRFNQMTANTTALVDGATVTAINTSASRIVATAKPYGAAEIVGTLYELTTMDSGLKEHSELMGQNAGESMDIVLGTELNSSATVQCAGATFTAQATAIASSDTLSVSGIRKAVSTLKKAKAPKWENGNYRAVVDVDGSYGLQGDTAAGNWVNIGLYNSKENAEMLKKGVIGSLYGVDIVETNQSFSASGTDTAAAPSGRSNFIAGKGAVAEIAIGSKDASIIYKRSGPNDTSNPLNMYSTIGWKVDAYAAKVLRTDWVVNVQAYGTGTAN
;
A
#
# COMPACT_ATOMS: atom_id res chain seq x y z
N MET A 1 -0.43 -6.05 -61.00
CA MET A 1 -1.40 -6.91 -60.32
C MET A 1 -0.79 -7.75 -59.16
N ALA A 2 0.48 -8.08 -59.20
CA ALA A 2 1.16 -8.83 -58.12
C ALA A 2 1.41 -8.02 -56.82
N LEU A 3 1.58 -6.70 -56.89
CA LEU A 3 1.80 -5.82 -55.74
C LEU A 3 0.54 -5.62 -54.88
N VAL A 4 -0.65 -5.73 -55.47
CA VAL A 4 -1.92 -5.57 -54.73
C VAL A 4 -2.24 -6.77 -53.86
N ASN A 5 -1.89 -8.00 -54.34
CA ASN A 5 -2.11 -9.23 -53.57
C ASN A 5 -1.17 -9.34 -52.34
N GLY A 6 0.05 -8.83 -52.43
CA GLY A 6 0.98 -8.83 -51.31
C GLY A 6 0.57 -7.85 -50.17
N LEU A 7 -0.01 -6.69 -50.54
CA LEU A 7 -0.50 -5.72 -49.58
C LEU A 7 -1.77 -6.19 -48.86
N LEU A 8 -2.67 -6.89 -49.58
CA LEU A 8 -3.90 -7.45 -49.00
C LEU A 8 -3.62 -8.65 -48.08
N GLN A 9 -2.61 -9.45 -48.38
CA GLN A 9 -2.19 -10.54 -47.48
C GLN A 9 -1.49 -10.03 -46.24
N GLY A 10 -0.71 -8.95 -46.34
CA GLY A 10 -0.11 -8.28 -45.18
C GLY A 10 -1.15 -7.66 -44.21
N THR A 11 -2.21 -7.07 -44.76
CA THR A 11 -3.31 -6.48 -43.98
C THR A 11 -4.20 -7.56 -43.34
N ALA A 12 -4.42 -8.71 -44.01
CA ALA A 12 -5.20 -9.79 -43.44
C ALA A 12 -4.48 -10.53 -42.29
N ALA A 13 -3.15 -10.59 -42.34
CA ALA A 13 -2.34 -11.20 -41.26
C ALA A 13 -2.26 -10.30 -40.02
N ILE A 14 -2.40 -8.97 -40.16
CA ILE A 14 -2.43 -8.02 -39.04
C ILE A 14 -3.81 -7.98 -38.37
N SER A 15 -4.89 -8.36 -39.08
CA SER A 15 -6.26 -8.09 -38.64
C SER A 15 -6.83 -9.06 -37.59
N THR A 16 -6.31 -10.27 -37.42
CA THR A 16 -6.95 -11.26 -36.52
C THR A 16 -6.19 -11.57 -35.24
N GLY A 17 -4.88 -11.43 -35.23
CA GLY A 17 -4.08 -11.70 -34.01
C GLY A 17 -3.49 -10.46 -33.37
N GLY A 18 -3.02 -9.51 -34.19
CA GLY A 18 -2.29 -8.35 -33.71
C GLY A 18 -3.16 -7.26 -33.08
N LEU A 19 -4.36 -7.03 -33.62
CA LEU A 19 -5.30 -6.03 -33.08
C LEU A 19 -5.92 -6.48 -31.75
N ALA A 20 -6.28 -7.74 -31.62
CA ALA A 20 -6.81 -8.28 -30.37
C ALA A 20 -5.75 -8.25 -29.26
N SER A 21 -4.49 -8.58 -29.59
CA SER A 21 -3.36 -8.47 -28.66
C SER A 21 -3.04 -7.02 -28.30
N ALA A 22 -3.07 -6.10 -29.24
CA ALA A 22 -2.82 -4.68 -29.00
C ALA A 22 -3.92 -4.04 -28.13
N MET A 23 -5.17 -4.43 -28.32
CA MET A 23 -6.28 -3.98 -27.48
C MET A 23 -6.14 -4.51 -26.06
N GLN A 24 -5.79 -5.76 -25.87
CA GLN A 24 -5.56 -6.34 -24.55
C GLN A 24 -4.41 -5.63 -23.84
N ILE A 25 -3.29 -5.37 -24.51
CA ILE A 25 -2.17 -4.62 -23.96
C ILE A 25 -2.58 -3.21 -23.56
N TYR A 26 -3.47 -2.56 -24.31
CA TYR A 26 -3.97 -1.23 -23.98
C TYR A 26 -4.80 -1.25 -22.67
N TYR A 27 -5.73 -2.18 -22.54
CA TYR A 27 -6.54 -2.33 -21.33
C TYR A 27 -5.70 -2.73 -20.12
N ASP A 28 -4.73 -3.62 -20.29
CA ASP A 28 -3.77 -3.99 -19.25
C ASP A 28 -2.98 -2.76 -18.76
N LYS A 29 -2.54 -1.89 -19.67
CA LYS A 29 -1.82 -0.68 -19.32
C LYS A 29 -2.69 0.30 -18.52
N VAL A 30 -3.91 0.56 -18.98
CA VAL A 30 -4.87 1.43 -18.28
C VAL A 30 -5.21 0.89 -16.89
N PHE A 31 -5.44 -0.40 -16.80
CA PHE A 31 -5.67 -1.11 -15.54
C PHE A 31 -4.49 -0.95 -14.57
N LEU A 32 -3.27 -1.21 -15.01
CA LEU A 32 -2.07 -1.14 -14.17
C LEU A 32 -1.77 0.29 -13.71
N GLU A 33 -1.98 1.29 -14.56
CA GLU A 33 -1.80 2.70 -14.20
C GLU A 33 -2.78 3.11 -13.09
N ARG A 34 -4.05 2.72 -13.22
CA ARG A 34 -5.06 3.02 -12.20
C ARG A 34 -4.82 2.28 -10.90
N LEU A 35 -4.42 1.02 -10.97
CA LEU A 35 -4.05 0.19 -9.83
C LEU A 35 -2.89 0.83 -9.02
N GLN A 36 -1.83 1.26 -9.69
CA GLN A 36 -0.69 1.87 -9.01
C GLN A 36 -1.08 3.18 -8.30
N ASN A 37 -1.92 3.99 -8.93
CA ASN A 37 -2.39 5.25 -8.34
C ASN A 37 -3.29 5.04 -7.10
N SER A 38 -4.02 3.93 -7.05
CA SER A 38 -4.91 3.60 -5.93
C SER A 38 -4.17 3.04 -4.71
N ARG A 39 -2.95 2.51 -4.89
CA ARG A 39 -2.16 1.90 -3.81
C ARG A 39 -1.29 2.93 -3.09
N LYS A 40 -1.63 3.25 -1.84
CA LYS A 40 -0.90 4.22 -1.00
C LYS A 40 0.01 3.55 0.04
N TYR A 41 -0.46 2.48 0.69
CA TYR A 41 0.34 1.76 1.70
C TYR A 41 1.58 1.06 1.13
N ASN A 42 1.60 0.80 -0.18
CA ASN A 42 2.78 0.30 -0.88
C ASN A 42 4.03 1.20 -0.66
N PHE A 43 3.83 2.49 -0.36
CA PHE A 43 4.90 3.41 -0.03
C PHE A 43 5.76 2.98 1.18
N LEU A 44 5.17 2.20 2.10
CA LEU A 44 5.84 1.69 3.31
C LEU A 44 6.53 0.35 3.10
N THR A 45 6.30 -0.32 1.96
CA THR A 45 6.73 -1.71 1.74
C THR A 45 8.05 -1.81 0.98
N VAL A 46 8.72 -2.95 1.16
CA VAL A 46 9.80 -3.40 0.30
C VAL A 46 9.28 -4.59 -0.50
N PRO A 47 9.10 -4.47 -1.82
CA PRO A 47 8.62 -5.56 -2.64
C PRO A 47 9.65 -6.70 -2.67
N LYS A 48 9.18 -7.94 -2.52
CA LYS A 48 9.98 -9.14 -2.66
C LYS A 48 9.30 -10.10 -3.63
N SER A 49 9.97 -10.40 -4.71
CA SER A 49 9.54 -11.40 -5.68
C SER A 49 10.10 -12.77 -5.31
N ILE A 50 9.29 -13.80 -5.42
CA ILE A 50 9.65 -15.19 -5.16
C ILE A 50 9.56 -15.97 -6.46
N PRO A 51 10.52 -16.88 -6.74
CA PRO A 51 10.44 -17.75 -7.92
C PRO A 51 9.17 -18.59 -7.93
N LYS A 52 8.67 -18.90 -9.12
CA LYS A 52 7.59 -19.88 -9.30
C LYS A 52 8.02 -21.24 -8.75
N ASN A 53 7.05 -22.02 -8.30
CA ASN A 53 7.23 -23.38 -7.75
C ASN A 53 8.01 -23.44 -6.41
N SER A 54 8.09 -22.31 -5.66
CA SER A 54 8.74 -22.27 -4.34
C SER A 54 7.78 -22.54 -3.17
N GLY A 55 6.53 -22.94 -3.45
CA GLY A 55 5.51 -23.16 -2.44
C GLY A 55 4.70 -21.90 -2.12
N GLU A 56 3.64 -22.08 -1.36
CA GLU A 56 2.69 -21.02 -0.96
C GLU A 56 3.21 -20.24 0.27
N VAL A 57 4.05 -20.87 1.08
CA VAL A 57 4.51 -20.33 2.36
C VAL A 57 5.94 -19.81 2.23
N VAL A 58 6.11 -18.54 2.60
CA VAL A 58 7.39 -17.86 2.56
C VAL A 58 7.92 -17.64 3.97
N TYR A 59 9.17 -17.98 4.15
CA TYR A 59 9.87 -17.81 5.42
C TYR A 59 10.85 -16.64 5.33
N PHE A 60 10.70 -15.67 6.24
CA PHE A 60 11.68 -14.60 6.44
C PHE A 60 12.48 -14.88 7.70
N THR A 61 13.78 -15.04 7.56
CA THR A 61 14.66 -15.13 8.70
C THR A 61 15.08 -13.74 9.15
N ARG A 62 14.79 -13.39 10.38
CA ARG A 62 15.17 -12.16 11.03
C ARG A 62 16.26 -12.45 12.05
N PHE A 63 17.43 -11.83 11.90
CA PHE A 63 18.47 -11.84 12.92
C PHE A 63 18.19 -10.74 13.95
N ASN A 64 18.25 -11.12 15.23
CA ASN A 64 18.14 -10.16 16.33
C ASN A 64 19.43 -9.39 16.48
N GLN A 65 19.35 -8.15 16.98
CA GLN A 65 20.56 -7.38 17.28
C GLN A 65 21.38 -8.06 18.38
N MET A 66 22.70 -8.09 18.16
CA MET A 66 23.62 -8.57 19.18
C MET A 66 23.78 -7.51 20.27
N THR A 67 23.91 -7.94 21.50
CA THR A 67 24.25 -7.06 22.62
C THR A 67 25.71 -6.59 22.47
N ALA A 68 25.95 -5.30 22.71
CA ALA A 68 27.31 -4.79 22.69
C ALA A 68 28.15 -5.44 23.79
N ASN A 69 29.32 -5.98 23.43
CA ASN A 69 30.29 -6.46 24.40
C ASN A 69 31.15 -5.30 24.90
N THR A 70 31.00 -4.96 26.15
CA THR A 70 31.77 -3.89 26.83
C THR A 70 32.87 -4.44 27.73
N THR A 71 33.03 -5.76 27.79
CA THR A 71 34.07 -6.40 28.61
C THR A 71 35.39 -6.38 27.85
N ALA A 72 36.39 -5.81 28.49
CA ALA A 72 37.74 -5.81 27.95
C ALA A 72 38.28 -7.25 27.87
N LEU A 73 38.98 -7.55 26.78
CA LEU A 73 39.65 -8.85 26.61
C LEU A 73 40.91 -8.91 27.44
N VAL A 74 41.12 -10.06 28.07
CA VAL A 74 42.41 -10.35 28.78
C VAL A 74 43.34 -11.06 27.80
N ASP A 75 44.57 -10.57 27.70
CA ASP A 75 45.58 -11.16 26.82
C ASP A 75 45.85 -12.63 27.22
N GLY A 76 45.83 -13.52 26.22
CA GLY A 76 45.99 -14.97 26.42
C GLY A 76 44.78 -15.72 26.94
N ALA A 77 43.64 -15.08 27.18
CA ALA A 77 42.39 -15.73 27.60
C ALA A 77 41.48 -16.10 26.42
N THR A 78 40.79 -17.23 26.56
CA THR A 78 39.79 -17.67 25.58
C THR A 78 38.59 -16.71 25.56
N VAL A 79 38.22 -16.20 24.37
CA VAL A 79 37.08 -15.31 24.19
C VAL A 79 35.78 -16.10 24.24
N THR A 80 34.81 -15.63 25.05
CA THR A 80 33.46 -16.16 25.06
C THR A 80 32.69 -15.76 23.81
N ALA A 81 32.27 -16.73 23.01
CA ALA A 81 31.52 -16.48 21.79
C ALA A 81 30.12 -15.94 22.11
N ILE A 82 29.66 -14.91 21.37
CA ILE A 82 28.31 -14.41 21.45
C ILE A 82 27.47 -15.13 20.38
N ASN A 83 26.39 -15.80 20.82
CA ASN A 83 25.50 -16.49 19.90
C ASN A 83 24.51 -15.50 19.26
N THR A 84 24.36 -15.59 17.95
CA THR A 84 23.34 -14.86 17.22
C THR A 84 22.00 -15.60 17.29
N SER A 85 20.97 -14.91 17.71
CA SER A 85 19.60 -15.45 17.68
C SER A 85 18.87 -15.01 16.41
N ALA A 86 18.11 -15.92 15.82
CA ALA A 86 17.27 -15.65 14.65
C ALA A 86 15.83 -16.03 14.90
N SER A 87 14.89 -15.23 14.42
CA SER A 87 13.46 -15.52 14.43
C SER A 87 12.98 -15.76 13.00
N ARG A 88 12.05 -16.70 12.84
CA ARG A 88 11.43 -17.00 11.56
C ARG A 88 10.02 -16.40 11.52
N ILE A 89 9.74 -15.60 10.51
CA ILE A 89 8.44 -15.00 10.24
C ILE A 89 7.84 -15.68 9.02
N VAL A 90 6.59 -16.06 9.11
CA VAL A 90 5.87 -16.82 8.08
C VAL A 90 4.88 -15.90 7.38
N ALA A 91 4.88 -15.90 6.06
CA ALA A 91 3.88 -15.25 5.24
C ALA A 91 3.28 -16.27 4.27
N THR A 92 1.96 -16.36 4.20
CA THR A 92 1.24 -17.26 3.29
C THR A 92 0.61 -16.42 2.18
N ALA A 93 0.98 -16.71 0.94
CA ALA A 93 0.43 -16.03 -0.22
C ALA A 93 -0.95 -16.59 -0.56
N LYS A 94 -1.89 -15.70 -0.84
CA LYS A 94 -3.28 -16.04 -1.19
C LYS A 94 -3.66 -15.42 -2.53
N PRO A 95 -4.53 -16.07 -3.32
CA PRO A 95 -5.08 -15.47 -4.52
C PRO A 95 -6.17 -14.46 -4.16
N TYR A 96 -6.19 -13.35 -4.89
CA TYR A 96 -7.24 -12.32 -4.79
C TYR A 96 -7.76 -11.99 -6.18
N GLY A 97 -9.04 -11.63 -6.28
CA GLY A 97 -9.65 -11.25 -7.53
C GLY A 97 -11.11 -10.85 -7.36
N ALA A 98 -11.60 -10.10 -8.31
CA ALA A 98 -13.01 -9.75 -8.45
C ALA A 98 -13.41 -9.79 -9.93
N ALA A 99 -14.67 -10.05 -10.21
CA ALA A 99 -15.22 -10.08 -11.55
C ALA A 99 -16.57 -9.37 -11.59
N GLU A 100 -16.82 -8.71 -12.70
CA GLU A 100 -18.06 -8.02 -13.03
C GLU A 100 -18.71 -8.68 -14.25
N ILE A 101 -20.02 -8.71 -14.28
CA ILE A 101 -20.81 -9.22 -15.40
C ILE A 101 -21.40 -8.03 -16.15
N VAL A 102 -21.12 -7.95 -17.44
CA VAL A 102 -21.62 -6.91 -18.34
C VAL A 102 -22.65 -7.55 -19.30
N GLY A 103 -23.90 -7.13 -19.21
CA GLY A 103 -24.96 -7.65 -20.08
C GLY A 103 -24.82 -7.20 -21.51
N THR A 104 -25.10 -8.09 -22.48
CA THR A 104 -25.06 -7.77 -23.91
C THR A 104 -26.02 -6.66 -24.32
N LEU A 105 -27.15 -6.52 -23.63
CA LEU A 105 -28.08 -5.42 -23.87
C LEU A 105 -27.46 -4.08 -23.53
N TYR A 106 -26.70 -4.02 -22.45
CA TYR A 106 -25.94 -2.82 -22.04
C TYR A 106 -24.90 -2.47 -23.10
N GLU A 107 -24.11 -3.43 -23.58
CA GLU A 107 -23.12 -3.24 -24.65
C GLU A 107 -23.76 -2.73 -25.95
N LEU A 108 -24.99 -3.16 -26.28
CA LEU A 108 -25.72 -2.76 -27.48
C LEU A 108 -26.38 -1.39 -27.36
N THR A 109 -26.79 -0.99 -26.16
CA THR A 109 -27.52 0.27 -25.94
C THR A 109 -26.60 1.44 -25.57
N THR A 110 -25.39 1.17 -25.12
CA THR A 110 -24.41 2.20 -24.77
C THR A 110 -23.69 2.71 -26.00
N MET A 111 -23.75 4.02 -26.25
CA MET A 111 -23.07 4.67 -27.40
C MET A 111 -21.55 4.59 -27.33
N ASP A 112 -20.98 4.43 -26.14
CA ASP A 112 -19.55 4.34 -25.90
C ASP A 112 -19.21 2.94 -25.41
N SER A 113 -18.10 2.37 -25.89
CA SER A 113 -17.66 1.07 -25.40
C SER A 113 -17.14 1.25 -23.96
N GLY A 114 -17.97 1.04 -22.98
CA GLY A 114 -17.64 1.20 -21.55
C GLY A 114 -16.50 0.32 -21.03
N LEU A 115 -15.90 -0.50 -21.90
CA LEU A 115 -14.78 -1.41 -21.58
C LEU A 115 -13.58 -0.69 -20.98
N LYS A 116 -13.27 0.52 -21.43
CA LYS A 116 -12.17 1.30 -20.86
C LYS A 116 -12.49 1.73 -19.43
N GLU A 117 -13.70 2.24 -19.21
CA GLU A 117 -14.17 2.67 -17.90
C GLU A 117 -14.25 1.50 -16.91
N HIS A 118 -14.79 0.35 -17.36
CA HIS A 118 -14.78 -0.88 -16.56
C HIS A 118 -13.35 -1.35 -16.23
N SER A 119 -12.41 -1.22 -17.16
CA SER A 119 -11.00 -1.56 -16.89
C SER A 119 -10.38 -0.62 -15.85
N GLU A 120 -10.70 0.68 -15.88
CA GLU A 120 -10.25 1.65 -14.89
C GLU A 120 -10.85 1.36 -13.51
N LEU A 121 -12.15 1.06 -13.43
CA LEU A 121 -12.84 0.69 -12.19
C LEU A 121 -12.26 -0.61 -11.59
N MET A 122 -12.00 -1.62 -12.44
CA MET A 122 -11.35 -2.85 -12.01
C MET A 122 -9.93 -2.62 -11.50
N GLY A 123 -9.18 -1.70 -12.13
CA GLY A 123 -7.84 -1.29 -11.68
C GLY A 123 -7.88 -0.61 -10.31
N GLN A 124 -8.83 0.29 -10.10
CA GLN A 124 -9.03 0.93 -8.81
C GLN A 124 -9.42 -0.09 -7.74
N ASN A 125 -10.40 -0.95 -8.00
CA ASN A 125 -10.83 -2.00 -7.07
C ASN A 125 -9.69 -2.95 -6.69
N ALA A 126 -8.87 -3.36 -7.66
CA ALA A 126 -7.70 -4.19 -7.42
C ALA A 126 -6.68 -3.48 -6.50
N GLY A 127 -6.38 -2.20 -6.77
CA GLY A 127 -5.47 -1.40 -5.97
C GLY A 127 -5.96 -1.22 -4.54
N GLU A 128 -7.22 -0.85 -4.36
CA GLU A 128 -7.85 -0.69 -3.05
C GLU A 128 -7.90 -2.01 -2.26
N SER A 129 -8.24 -3.13 -2.92
CA SER A 129 -8.26 -4.44 -2.28
C SER A 129 -6.90 -4.87 -1.76
N MET A 130 -5.84 -4.67 -2.54
CA MET A 130 -4.46 -4.96 -2.12
C MET A 130 -4.01 -4.03 -0.99
N ASP A 131 -4.38 -2.76 -1.05
CA ASP A 131 -4.07 -1.76 -0.02
C ASP A 131 -4.78 -2.09 1.31
N ILE A 132 -6.03 -2.55 1.27
CA ILE A 132 -6.77 -3.01 2.46
C ILE A 132 -6.09 -4.22 3.09
N VAL A 133 -5.64 -5.21 2.32
CA VAL A 133 -4.92 -6.38 2.85
C VAL A 133 -3.64 -5.97 3.56
N LEU A 134 -2.87 -5.05 2.95
CA LEU A 134 -1.65 -4.52 3.53
C LEU A 134 -1.91 -3.69 4.77
N GLY A 135 -2.88 -2.79 4.74
CA GLY A 135 -3.26 -1.95 5.87
C GLY A 135 -3.81 -2.75 7.05
N THR A 136 -4.55 -3.83 6.80
CA THR A 136 -5.03 -4.73 7.85
C THR A 136 -3.86 -5.40 8.57
N GLU A 137 -2.86 -5.87 7.84
CA GLU A 137 -1.64 -6.43 8.44
C GLU A 137 -0.86 -5.39 9.24
N LEU A 138 -0.75 -4.16 8.73
CA LEU A 138 -0.12 -3.04 9.43
C LEU A 138 -0.88 -2.71 10.73
N ASN A 139 -2.20 -2.61 10.67
CA ASN A 139 -3.03 -2.27 11.82
C ASN A 139 -2.97 -3.31 12.94
N SER A 140 -2.85 -4.59 12.57
CA SER A 140 -2.76 -5.70 13.54
C SER A 140 -1.38 -5.88 14.17
N SER A 141 -0.30 -5.46 13.50
CA SER A 141 1.08 -5.82 13.84
C SER A 141 1.96 -4.64 14.23
N ALA A 142 1.54 -3.39 13.99
CA ALA A 142 2.34 -2.21 14.29
C ALA A 142 2.38 -1.87 15.78
N THR A 143 3.47 -1.24 16.23
CA THR A 143 3.55 -0.68 17.58
C THR A 143 2.61 0.52 17.70
N VAL A 144 1.64 0.44 18.60
CA VAL A 144 0.61 1.48 18.77
C VAL A 144 1.11 2.63 19.63
N GLN A 145 0.80 3.86 19.22
CA GLN A 145 1.03 5.11 19.94
C GLN A 145 -0.20 6.00 19.74
N CYS A 146 -0.76 6.54 20.81
CA CYS A 146 -1.86 7.50 20.71
C CYS A 146 -1.35 8.94 20.50
N ALA A 147 -2.08 9.75 19.74
CA ALA A 147 -1.73 11.15 19.45
C ALA A 147 -1.97 12.10 20.64
N GLY A 148 -2.67 11.66 21.70
CA GLY A 148 -2.96 12.46 22.88
C GLY A 148 -1.71 12.90 23.65
N ALA A 149 -1.90 13.82 24.60
CA ALA A 149 -0.82 14.51 25.33
C ALA A 149 0.19 13.58 26.02
N THR A 150 -0.22 12.38 26.41
CA THR A 150 0.63 11.41 27.11
C THR A 150 1.35 10.43 26.18
N PHE A 151 0.97 10.37 24.91
CA PHE A 151 1.56 9.44 23.92
C PHE A 151 1.73 8.00 24.42
N THR A 152 0.77 7.52 25.22
CA THR A 152 0.80 6.17 25.78
C THR A 152 0.42 5.13 24.73
N ALA A 153 0.82 3.88 24.97
CA ALA A 153 0.34 2.77 24.16
C ALA A 153 -1.17 2.66 24.29
N GLN A 154 -1.86 2.51 23.17
CA GLN A 154 -3.29 2.24 22.98
C GLN A 154 -4.20 2.84 24.08
N ALA A 155 -4.84 3.97 23.77
CA ALA A 155 -5.88 4.50 24.63
C ALA A 155 -7.17 3.67 24.43
N THR A 156 -7.88 3.42 25.54
CA THR A 156 -9.19 2.78 25.52
C THR A 156 -10.25 3.69 24.85
N ALA A 157 -10.00 4.99 24.79
CA ALA A 157 -10.79 5.97 24.08
C ALA A 157 -9.87 7.09 23.57
N ILE A 158 -10.08 7.53 22.35
CA ILE A 158 -9.40 8.67 21.73
C ILE A 158 -10.33 9.86 21.85
N ALA A 159 -9.88 10.91 22.52
CA ALA A 159 -10.68 12.13 22.69
C ALA A 159 -10.67 12.98 21.41
N SER A 160 -11.69 13.80 21.22
CA SER A 160 -11.76 14.72 20.07
C SER A 160 -10.63 15.75 20.00
N SER A 161 -9.91 15.95 21.12
CA SER A 161 -8.70 16.77 21.19
C SER A 161 -7.43 16.07 20.70
N ASP A 162 -7.46 14.74 20.55
CA ASP A 162 -6.30 13.92 20.25
C ASP A 162 -6.04 13.85 18.73
N THR A 163 -6.03 14.99 18.07
CA THR A 163 -5.72 15.12 16.65
C THR A 163 -4.25 14.80 16.37
N LEU A 164 -3.95 14.35 15.16
CA LEU A 164 -2.58 14.12 14.75
C LEU A 164 -1.83 15.45 14.72
N SER A 165 -0.76 15.53 15.51
CA SER A 165 0.07 16.73 15.67
C SER A 165 1.51 16.45 15.26
N VAL A 166 2.25 17.52 15.00
CA VAL A 166 3.69 17.45 14.72
C VAL A 166 4.45 16.82 15.88
N SER A 167 4.02 17.06 17.13
CA SER A 167 4.61 16.43 18.31
C SER A 167 4.41 14.91 18.31
N GLY A 168 3.27 14.41 17.84
CA GLY A 168 2.99 12.98 17.66
C GLY A 168 3.96 12.32 16.66
N ILE A 169 4.18 12.96 15.51
CA ILE A 169 5.14 12.49 14.50
C ILE A 169 6.57 12.47 15.07
N ARG A 170 6.99 13.55 15.75
CA ARG A 170 8.32 13.60 16.38
C ARG A 170 8.51 12.50 17.42
N LYS A 171 7.48 12.16 18.19
CA LYS A 171 7.52 11.08 19.15
C LYS A 171 7.65 9.72 18.46
N ALA A 172 6.88 9.48 17.40
CA ALA A 172 6.99 8.25 16.60
C ALA A 172 8.39 8.09 15.99
N VAL A 173 8.96 9.17 15.43
CA VAL A 173 10.35 9.18 14.94
C VAL A 173 11.35 8.86 16.05
N SER A 174 11.15 9.39 17.26
CA SER A 174 11.99 9.07 18.42
C SER A 174 11.92 7.58 18.77
N THR A 175 10.73 6.99 18.73
CA THR A 175 10.52 5.55 18.97
C THR A 175 11.25 4.70 17.91
N LEU A 176 11.12 5.03 16.63
CA LEU A 176 11.84 4.35 15.55
C LEU A 176 13.37 4.47 15.68
N LYS A 177 13.88 5.65 16.05
CA LYS A 177 15.32 5.85 16.29
C LYS A 177 15.82 5.02 17.47
N LYS A 178 15.05 4.92 18.57
CA LYS A 178 15.39 4.06 19.73
C LYS A 178 15.41 2.59 19.35
N ALA A 179 14.49 2.16 18.48
CA ALA A 179 14.46 0.81 17.91
C ALA A 179 15.57 0.59 16.84
N LYS A 180 16.40 1.60 16.56
CA LYS A 180 17.44 1.56 15.51
C LYS A 180 16.89 1.17 14.14
N ALA A 181 15.68 1.64 13.81
CA ALA A 181 15.07 1.39 12.51
C ALA A 181 15.90 2.07 11.41
N PRO A 182 16.24 1.38 10.32
CA PRO A 182 16.96 1.97 9.20
C PRO A 182 16.05 2.94 8.45
N LYS A 183 16.64 4.03 7.97
CA LYS A 183 15.96 5.00 7.13
C LYS A 183 15.96 4.53 5.66
N TRP A 184 15.08 5.12 4.85
CA TRP A 184 15.07 4.93 3.42
C TRP A 184 16.25 5.65 2.75
N GLU A 185 16.44 5.42 1.47
CA GLU A 185 17.56 5.97 0.69
C GLU A 185 17.65 7.50 0.73
N ASN A 186 16.50 8.17 0.83
CA ASN A 186 16.39 9.62 1.00
C ASN A 186 16.81 10.13 2.39
N GLY A 187 17.22 9.24 3.30
CA GLY A 187 17.56 9.60 4.68
C GLY A 187 16.35 9.86 5.59
N ASN A 188 15.13 9.66 5.11
CA ASN A 188 13.88 9.88 5.83
C ASN A 188 13.20 8.53 6.17
N TYR A 189 12.27 8.55 7.12
CA TYR A 189 11.25 7.52 7.31
C TYR A 189 10.11 7.79 6.35
N ARG A 190 9.22 6.83 6.17
CA ARG A 190 8.01 7.00 5.35
C ARG A 190 6.77 6.88 6.20
N ALA A 191 5.79 7.71 5.91
CA ALA A 191 4.49 7.70 6.58
C ALA A 191 3.34 7.68 5.57
N VAL A 192 2.29 6.97 5.94
CA VAL A 192 0.99 7.05 5.28
C VAL A 192 0.00 7.51 6.34
N VAL A 193 -0.64 8.63 6.06
CA VAL A 193 -1.51 9.36 6.98
C VAL A 193 -2.91 9.42 6.39
N ASP A 194 -3.92 9.27 7.24
CA ASP A 194 -5.31 9.45 6.87
C ASP A 194 -5.64 10.92 6.57
N VAL A 195 -6.70 11.17 5.80
CA VAL A 195 -7.18 12.53 5.46
C VAL A 195 -7.46 13.36 6.71
N ASP A 196 -8.11 12.78 7.72
CA ASP A 196 -8.36 13.47 9.00
C ASP A 196 -7.06 13.77 9.75
N GLY A 197 -6.08 12.85 9.67
CA GLY A 197 -4.74 13.08 10.23
C GLY A 197 -4.00 14.22 9.53
N SER A 198 -4.12 14.30 8.19
CA SER A 198 -3.52 15.39 7.42
C SER A 198 -4.15 16.75 7.77
N TYR A 199 -5.46 16.79 7.92
CA TYR A 199 -6.19 17.97 8.37
C TYR A 199 -5.72 18.43 9.77
N GLY A 200 -5.55 17.47 10.71
CA GLY A 200 -5.01 17.77 12.04
C GLY A 200 -3.60 18.35 12.01
N LEU A 201 -2.72 17.81 11.15
CA LEU A 201 -1.36 18.34 10.97
C LEU A 201 -1.34 19.76 10.40
N GLN A 202 -2.23 20.05 9.46
CA GLN A 202 -2.34 21.39 8.86
C GLN A 202 -2.93 22.40 9.85
N GLY A 203 -3.79 21.97 10.76
CA GLY A 203 -4.40 22.79 11.81
C GLY A 203 -3.55 22.98 13.06
N ASP A 204 -2.42 22.29 13.20
CA ASP A 204 -1.55 22.40 14.37
C ASP A 204 -0.89 23.79 14.44
N THR A 205 -1.24 24.56 15.48
CA THR A 205 -0.76 25.93 15.70
C THR A 205 0.46 26.01 16.62
N ALA A 206 0.95 24.87 17.14
CA ALA A 206 2.10 24.83 18.03
C ALA A 206 3.39 25.37 17.37
N ALA A 207 4.30 25.88 18.16
CA ALA A 207 5.59 26.37 17.66
C ALA A 207 6.39 25.26 16.97
N GLY A 208 6.79 25.48 15.72
CA GLY A 208 7.48 24.50 14.88
C GLY A 208 6.53 23.60 14.10
N ASN A 209 5.29 24.04 13.94
CA ASN A 209 4.28 23.34 13.12
C ASN A 209 4.62 23.37 11.62
N TRP A 210 3.86 22.58 10.84
CA TRP A 210 4.04 22.44 9.41
C TRP A 210 3.96 23.79 8.65
N VAL A 211 3.06 24.68 9.03
CA VAL A 211 2.88 26.00 8.41
C VAL A 211 4.11 26.87 8.62
N ASN A 212 4.66 26.90 9.84
CA ASN A 212 5.84 27.70 10.15
C ASN A 212 7.11 27.19 9.46
N ILE A 213 7.25 25.87 9.30
CA ILE A 213 8.36 25.27 8.53
C ILE A 213 8.25 25.62 7.05
N GLY A 214 7.03 25.65 6.51
CA GLY A 214 6.77 26.08 5.15
C GLY A 214 7.13 27.55 4.89
N LEU A 215 6.98 28.43 5.89
CA LEU A 215 7.35 29.85 5.80
C LEU A 215 8.88 30.07 5.80
N TYR A 216 9.64 29.20 6.44
CA TYR A 216 11.11 29.30 6.50
C TYR A 216 11.81 28.81 5.24
N ASN A 217 11.17 28.01 4.43
CA ASN A 217 11.76 27.42 3.24
C ASN A 217 11.21 28.09 1.97
N SER A 218 12.10 28.47 1.07
CA SER A 218 11.95 29.22 -0.18
C SER A 218 10.65 28.99 -1.03
N LYS A 219 10.50 29.75 -2.08
CA LYS A 219 9.37 29.80 -3.01
C LYS A 219 8.75 28.46 -3.44
N GLU A 220 9.53 27.38 -3.48
CA GLU A 220 9.03 26.03 -3.81
C GLU A 220 8.07 25.45 -2.77
N ASN A 221 8.30 25.73 -1.48
CA ASN A 221 7.42 25.24 -0.42
C ASN A 221 6.10 26.02 -0.32
N ALA A 222 6.09 27.28 -0.75
CA ALA A 222 4.86 28.05 -0.84
C ALA A 222 3.90 27.50 -1.90
N GLU A 223 4.41 26.87 -2.95
CA GLU A 223 3.59 26.16 -3.96
C GLU A 223 3.06 24.82 -3.43
N MET A 224 3.84 24.11 -2.63
CA MET A 224 3.39 22.88 -1.94
C MET A 224 2.26 23.17 -0.96
N LEU A 225 2.36 24.25 -0.19
CA LEU A 225 1.29 24.73 0.70
C LEU A 225 -0.02 25.03 -0.07
N LYS A 226 0.08 25.68 -1.22
CA LYS A 226 -1.07 26.00 -2.06
C LYS A 226 -1.74 24.74 -2.65
N LYS A 227 -0.98 23.68 -2.87
CA LYS A 227 -1.47 22.40 -3.41
C LYS A 227 -1.94 21.42 -2.33
N GLY A 228 -1.80 21.74 -1.03
CA GLY A 228 -2.18 20.86 0.08
C GLY A 228 -1.31 19.61 0.22
N VAL A 229 -0.12 19.57 -0.41
CA VAL A 229 0.80 18.45 -0.30
C VAL A 229 1.57 18.55 1.01
N ILE A 230 1.56 17.48 1.83
CA ILE A 230 2.22 17.47 3.13
C ILE A 230 3.74 17.39 3.00
N GLY A 231 4.25 16.71 1.96
CA GLY A 231 5.68 16.63 1.68
C GLY A 231 6.48 15.89 2.75
N SER A 232 7.65 16.41 3.12
CA SER A 232 8.49 15.83 4.17
C SER A 232 8.52 16.71 5.42
N LEU A 233 8.35 16.09 6.60
CA LEU A 233 8.27 16.76 7.88
C LEU A 233 9.13 16.03 8.93
N TYR A 234 10.10 16.71 9.54
CA TYR A 234 10.99 16.16 10.56
C TYR A 234 11.69 14.85 10.20
N GLY A 235 12.05 14.69 8.93
CA GLY A 235 12.70 13.47 8.43
C GLY A 235 11.73 12.30 8.19
N VAL A 236 10.48 12.63 7.91
CA VAL A 236 9.42 11.70 7.50
C VAL A 236 8.81 12.20 6.20
N ASP A 237 8.79 11.38 5.17
CA ASP A 237 8.08 11.63 3.92
C ASP A 237 6.63 11.15 4.09
N ILE A 238 5.66 12.04 3.89
CA ILE A 238 4.24 11.79 4.21
C ILE A 238 3.43 11.71 2.93
N VAL A 239 2.66 10.62 2.82
CA VAL A 239 1.66 10.40 1.77
C VAL A 239 0.29 10.29 2.41
N GLU A 240 -0.71 10.93 1.82
CA GLU A 240 -2.10 10.89 2.26
C GLU A 240 -2.84 9.72 1.61
N THR A 241 -3.72 9.08 2.38
CA THR A 241 -4.62 8.03 1.92
C THR A 241 -6.05 8.30 2.34
N ASN A 242 -7.00 7.91 1.51
CA ASN A 242 -8.43 7.88 1.85
C ASN A 242 -8.87 6.51 2.41
N GLN A 243 -8.01 5.51 2.37
CA GLN A 243 -8.22 4.19 2.96
C GLN A 243 -7.80 4.24 4.42
N SER A 244 -8.73 4.51 5.32
CA SER A 244 -8.46 4.61 6.74
C SER A 244 -8.82 3.34 7.50
N PHE A 245 -8.02 3.02 8.51
CA PHE A 245 -8.29 1.92 9.43
C PHE A 245 -8.65 2.48 10.79
N SER A 246 -9.72 1.93 11.39
CA SER A 246 -10.07 2.32 12.74
C SER A 246 -9.06 1.77 13.75
N ALA A 247 -8.81 2.53 14.80
CA ALA A 247 -8.03 2.08 15.93
C ALA A 247 -8.75 0.89 16.58
N SER A 248 -8.02 -0.21 16.76
CA SER A 248 -8.56 -1.47 17.26
C SER A 248 -9.37 -1.28 18.56
N GLY A 249 -10.66 -1.55 18.51
CA GLY A 249 -11.54 -1.73 19.67
C GLY A 249 -12.51 -0.59 20.04
N THR A 250 -12.57 0.50 19.29
CA THR A 250 -13.39 1.67 19.70
C THR A 250 -14.42 2.17 18.69
N ASP A 251 -14.65 1.44 17.60
CA ASP A 251 -15.66 1.82 16.62
C ASP A 251 -17.06 1.38 17.09
N THR A 252 -17.60 2.11 18.05
CA THR A 252 -19.04 2.09 18.35
C THR A 252 -19.63 3.39 17.84
N ALA A 253 -20.81 3.34 17.25
CA ALA A 253 -21.53 4.49 16.65
C ALA A 253 -21.72 5.71 17.59
N ALA A 254 -21.26 5.65 18.82
CA ALA A 254 -21.34 6.70 19.85
C ALA A 254 -19.97 7.21 20.33
N ALA A 255 -18.85 6.66 19.87
CA ALA A 255 -17.51 7.08 20.28
C ALA A 255 -16.70 7.64 19.08
N PRO A 256 -15.93 8.71 19.26
CA PRO A 256 -15.10 9.24 18.19
C PRO A 256 -14.13 8.16 17.69
N SER A 257 -14.19 7.89 16.41
CA SER A 257 -13.36 6.85 15.80
C SER A 257 -11.90 7.30 15.72
N GLY A 258 -11.02 6.51 16.33
CA GLY A 258 -9.57 6.67 16.14
C GLY A 258 -9.17 6.24 14.75
N ARG A 259 -8.32 7.02 14.09
CA ARG A 259 -7.73 6.71 12.79
C ARG A 259 -6.28 6.26 12.97
N SER A 260 -5.90 5.26 12.21
CA SER A 260 -4.55 4.70 12.22
C SER A 260 -3.68 5.41 11.18
N ASN A 261 -2.56 5.96 11.63
CA ASN A 261 -1.55 6.60 10.79
C ASN A 261 -0.23 5.83 10.96
N PHE A 262 0.35 5.35 9.87
CA PHE A 262 1.50 4.46 9.93
C PHE A 262 2.79 5.17 9.55
N ILE A 263 3.83 4.99 10.36
CA ILE A 263 5.19 5.48 10.10
C ILE A 263 6.14 4.30 10.17
N ALA A 264 6.91 4.07 9.11
CA ALA A 264 7.77 2.90 9.02
C ALA A 264 9.19 3.21 8.56
N GLY A 265 10.14 2.42 9.08
CA GLY A 265 11.51 2.34 8.59
C GLY A 265 11.65 1.37 7.41
N LYS A 266 12.78 1.44 6.70
CA LYS A 266 13.08 0.57 5.56
C LYS A 266 13.14 -0.90 6.00
N GLY A 267 12.46 -1.78 5.26
CA GLY A 267 12.45 -3.21 5.53
C GLY A 267 11.60 -3.65 6.73
N ALA A 268 10.79 -2.76 7.29
CA ALA A 268 9.85 -3.10 8.34
C ALA A 268 8.71 -3.97 7.83
N VAL A 269 8.25 -3.71 6.61
CA VAL A 269 7.13 -4.39 5.98
C VAL A 269 7.58 -4.96 4.64
N ALA A 270 7.23 -6.22 4.39
CA ALA A 270 7.45 -6.87 3.11
C ALA A 270 6.12 -7.11 2.41
N GLU A 271 6.12 -6.83 1.15
CA GLU A 271 5.10 -7.22 0.20
C GLU A 271 5.65 -8.34 -0.68
N ILE A 272 4.87 -9.39 -0.86
CA ILE A 272 5.31 -10.60 -1.52
C ILE A 272 4.42 -10.84 -2.73
N ALA A 273 5.04 -10.97 -3.89
CA ALA A 273 4.41 -11.45 -5.10
C ALA A 273 5.14 -12.69 -5.61
N ILE A 274 4.41 -13.73 -6.02
CA ILE A 274 5.01 -14.94 -6.57
C ILE A 274 5.05 -14.83 -8.10
N GLY A 275 6.23 -14.98 -8.67
CA GLY A 275 6.43 -15.13 -10.10
C GLY A 275 6.39 -13.86 -10.93
N SER A 276 6.66 -12.70 -10.35
CA SER A 276 6.64 -11.39 -11.05
C SER A 276 5.37 -11.12 -11.87
N LYS A 277 4.28 -11.79 -11.54
CA LYS A 277 2.98 -11.49 -12.13
C LYS A 277 2.27 -10.48 -11.25
N ASP A 278 2.24 -9.26 -11.74
CA ASP A 278 1.33 -8.24 -11.25
C ASP A 278 -0.13 -8.66 -11.47
N ALA A 279 -1.07 -7.92 -10.91
CA ALA A 279 -2.47 -8.11 -11.20
C ALA A 279 -2.71 -8.11 -12.72
N SER A 280 -3.49 -9.06 -13.20
CA SER A 280 -3.87 -9.14 -14.61
C SER A 280 -5.37 -8.97 -14.77
N ILE A 281 -5.78 -8.19 -15.78
CA ILE A 281 -7.18 -8.10 -16.19
C ILE A 281 -7.53 -9.28 -17.09
N ILE A 282 -8.71 -9.83 -16.89
CA ILE A 282 -9.25 -10.95 -17.65
C ILE A 282 -10.57 -10.51 -18.25
N TYR A 283 -10.63 -10.42 -19.56
CA TYR A 283 -11.85 -10.14 -20.28
C TYR A 283 -12.30 -11.38 -21.06
N LYS A 284 -13.52 -11.84 -20.77
CA LYS A 284 -14.16 -12.94 -21.51
C LYS A 284 -15.42 -12.39 -22.18
N ARG A 285 -15.36 -12.34 -23.50
CA ARG A 285 -16.51 -12.00 -24.32
C ARG A 285 -17.52 -13.14 -24.30
N SER A 286 -18.80 -12.81 -24.43
CA SER A 286 -19.83 -13.82 -24.69
C SER A 286 -19.47 -14.61 -25.96
N GLY A 287 -19.46 -15.93 -25.88
CA GLY A 287 -19.02 -16.77 -26.98
C GLY A 287 -19.61 -18.19 -26.89
N PRO A 288 -19.62 -18.96 -28.02
CA PRO A 288 -20.37 -20.22 -28.15
C PRO A 288 -19.85 -21.37 -27.26
N ASN A 289 -18.72 -21.20 -26.58
CA ASN A 289 -18.08 -22.25 -25.77
C ASN A 289 -18.23 -22.06 -24.26
N ASP A 290 -19.08 -21.14 -23.79
CA ASP A 290 -19.31 -20.93 -22.38
C ASP A 290 -20.55 -21.67 -21.90
N THR A 291 -20.32 -22.79 -21.20
CA THR A 291 -21.40 -23.60 -20.63
C THR A 291 -22.15 -22.94 -19.49
N SER A 292 -21.55 -21.93 -18.83
CA SER A 292 -22.19 -21.14 -17.77
C SER A 292 -23.06 -20.00 -18.32
N ASN A 293 -22.91 -19.67 -19.61
CA ASN A 293 -23.67 -18.63 -20.32
C ASN A 293 -24.23 -19.18 -21.65
N PRO A 294 -25.17 -20.13 -21.61
CA PRO A 294 -25.64 -20.88 -22.80
C PRO A 294 -26.35 -20.00 -23.83
N LEU A 295 -26.88 -18.85 -23.41
CA LEU A 295 -27.55 -17.89 -24.29
C LEU A 295 -26.65 -16.72 -24.70
N ASN A 296 -25.39 -16.70 -24.26
CA ASN A 296 -24.42 -15.64 -24.54
C ASN A 296 -24.96 -14.22 -24.17
N MET A 297 -25.69 -14.12 -23.05
CA MET A 297 -26.35 -12.89 -22.64
C MET A 297 -25.46 -11.89 -21.90
N TYR A 298 -24.22 -12.29 -21.55
CA TYR A 298 -23.28 -11.43 -20.83
C TYR A 298 -21.82 -11.73 -21.19
N SER A 299 -20.99 -10.71 -21.06
CA SER A 299 -19.54 -10.80 -21.02
C SER A 299 -19.05 -10.59 -19.58
N THR A 300 -17.84 -11.05 -19.27
CA THR A 300 -17.24 -10.89 -17.95
C THR A 300 -15.91 -10.16 -18.03
N ILE A 301 -15.74 -9.18 -17.16
CA ILE A 301 -14.47 -8.51 -16.95
C ILE A 301 -14.05 -8.72 -15.49
N GLY A 302 -12.81 -9.03 -15.25
CA GLY A 302 -12.32 -9.26 -13.89
C GLY A 302 -10.83 -9.08 -13.80
N TRP A 303 -10.35 -8.98 -12.57
CA TRP A 303 -8.93 -8.97 -12.28
C TRP A 303 -8.58 -10.12 -11.33
N LYS A 304 -7.33 -10.57 -11.42
CA LYS A 304 -6.80 -11.62 -10.57
C LYS A 304 -5.35 -11.36 -10.26
N VAL A 305 -4.99 -11.58 -8.99
CA VAL A 305 -3.61 -11.73 -8.52
C VAL A 305 -3.47 -13.16 -8.03
N ASP A 306 -2.56 -13.91 -8.61
CA ASP A 306 -2.43 -15.34 -8.32
C ASP A 306 -1.89 -15.63 -6.92
N ALA A 307 -1.00 -14.78 -6.42
CA ALA A 307 -0.45 -14.94 -5.08
C ALA A 307 0.07 -13.60 -4.54
N TYR A 308 -0.57 -13.13 -3.50
CA TYR A 308 -0.23 -11.90 -2.81
C TYR A 308 -0.20 -12.11 -1.31
N ALA A 309 0.80 -11.57 -0.65
CA ALA A 309 0.85 -11.49 0.79
C ALA A 309 1.56 -10.22 1.25
N ALA A 310 1.08 -9.65 2.34
CA ALA A 310 1.73 -8.60 3.09
C ALA A 310 2.11 -9.11 4.47
N LYS A 311 3.30 -8.77 4.97
CA LYS A 311 3.72 -9.16 6.32
C LYS A 311 4.62 -8.11 6.96
N VAL A 312 4.32 -7.78 8.20
CA VAL A 312 5.20 -6.97 9.04
C VAL A 312 6.34 -7.84 9.53
N LEU A 313 7.57 -7.51 9.12
CA LEU A 313 8.78 -8.24 9.49
C LEU A 313 9.34 -7.79 10.84
N ARG A 314 9.20 -6.51 11.16
CA ARG A 314 9.64 -5.94 12.44
C ARG A 314 8.61 -4.98 12.98
N THR A 315 7.90 -5.40 14.01
CA THR A 315 6.88 -4.61 14.70
C THR A 315 7.46 -3.34 15.32
N ASP A 316 8.70 -3.41 15.83
CA ASP A 316 9.40 -2.26 16.43
C ASP A 316 9.77 -1.16 15.42
N TRP A 317 9.76 -1.47 14.12
CA TRP A 317 10.11 -0.54 13.05
C TRP A 317 8.89 0.06 12.34
N VAL A 318 7.70 -0.25 12.83
CA VAL A 318 6.44 0.34 12.39
C VAL A 318 5.73 0.92 13.60
N VAL A 319 5.35 2.17 13.52
CA VAL A 319 4.55 2.85 14.54
C VAL A 319 3.21 3.23 13.94
N ASN A 320 2.13 2.79 14.58
CA ASN A 320 0.78 3.22 14.31
C ASN A 320 0.41 4.35 15.25
N VAL A 321 0.33 5.56 14.75
CA VAL A 321 -0.11 6.72 15.51
C VAL A 321 -1.61 6.85 15.38
N GLN A 322 -2.32 6.47 16.45
CA GLN A 322 -3.77 6.57 16.51
C GLN A 322 -4.18 7.99 16.87
N ALA A 323 -4.95 8.63 16.04
CA ALA A 323 -5.45 9.98 16.19
C ALA A 323 -6.97 10.05 16.02
N TYR A 324 -7.59 11.11 16.51
CA TYR A 324 -9.01 11.35 16.32
C TYR A 324 -9.33 11.62 14.84
N GLY A 325 -10.41 11.01 14.38
CA GLY A 325 -10.99 11.24 13.05
C GLY A 325 -12.47 11.60 13.16
N THR A 326 -12.96 12.46 12.28
CA THR A 326 -14.31 13.02 12.33
C THR A 326 -15.37 12.15 11.68
N GLY A 327 -14.99 11.15 10.89
CA GLY A 327 -15.89 10.29 10.14
C GLY A 327 -15.85 8.81 10.57
N THR A 328 -16.75 8.00 10.01
CA THR A 328 -16.66 6.53 10.08
C THR A 328 -15.47 6.06 9.24
N ALA A 329 -14.78 5.01 9.69
CA ALA A 329 -13.76 4.35 8.87
C ALA A 329 -14.42 3.74 7.61
N ASN A 330 -13.74 3.82 6.48
CA ASN A 330 -14.17 3.19 5.25
C ASN A 330 -13.95 1.68 5.30
#